data_95d3242f856c1d3290a8f3b4d5c5332f
#
_entry.id   95d3242f856c1d3290a8f3b4d5c5332f
#
_cell.length_a   1.000
_cell.length_b   1.000
_cell.length_c   1.000
_cell.angle_alpha   90.00
_cell.angle_beta   90.00
_cell.angle_gamma   90.00
#
_symmetry.space_group_name_H-M   'P 1'
#
loop_
_entity.id
_entity.type
_entity.pdbx_description
1 polymer ?
#
loop_
_entity_poly.entity_id
_entity_poly.type
_entity_poly.pdbx_seq_one_letter_code
_entity_poly.pdbx_strand_id
1 'polypeptide(L)'
;MWLWWIGWLALGGCAYYSFTGAAIPSHLQTIAIPLVEDRSNSPFTNLDQQLTELLIERFVNQTRLTLEPDPEAADALLEVRIDRYTNEPTAVGGAERAERNRVTITVTVRYVDQVNDQVLLERSFSAFEEYDPVAQGLAGEEETARLVLRNLADDIFTAATSNW
;
A
#
# COMPACT_ATOMS: atom_id res chain seq x y z
N MET A 1 -35.16 59.98 -4.98
CA MET A 1 -36.18 58.97 -4.91
C MET A 1 -35.90 57.92 -6.02
N TRP A 2 -34.84 57.23 -5.93
CA TRP A 2 -34.55 56.15 -6.86
C TRP A 2 -33.21 55.61 -6.48
N LEU A 3 -32.97 54.31 -6.67
CA LEU A 3 -31.70 53.60 -6.43
C LEU A 3 -31.55 53.03 -5.02
N TRP A 4 -32.24 51.90 -4.81
CA TRP A 4 -31.80 50.89 -3.82
C TRP A 4 -32.29 49.52 -4.24
N TRP A 5 -31.64 48.93 -5.26
CA TRP A 5 -31.90 47.56 -5.66
C TRP A 5 -30.72 46.99 -6.46
N ILE A 6 -29.55 46.92 -5.84
CA ILE A 6 -28.45 46.09 -6.38
C ILE A 6 -27.64 45.62 -5.18
N GLY A 7 -27.72 44.35 -4.83
CA GLY A 7 -26.83 43.83 -3.81
C GLY A 7 -27.21 42.47 -3.23
N TRP A 8 -27.63 41.52 -4.07
CA TRP A 8 -27.79 40.16 -3.59
C TRP A 8 -27.56 39.15 -4.70
N LEU A 9 -26.28 38.91 -5.03
CA LEU A 9 -25.90 37.80 -5.93
C LEU A 9 -24.40 37.59 -5.82
N ALA A 10 -23.93 36.87 -4.77
CA ALA A 10 -22.63 36.18 -4.77
C ALA A 10 -22.41 35.37 -3.49
N LEU A 11 -23.17 34.30 -3.28
CA LEU A 11 -22.84 33.29 -2.28
C LEU A 11 -23.31 31.93 -2.80
N GLY A 12 -22.55 31.36 -3.70
CA GLY A 12 -22.83 30.04 -4.26
C GLY A 12 -21.60 29.47 -4.90
N GLY A 13 -20.59 29.16 -4.10
CA GLY A 13 -19.38 28.54 -4.59
C GLY A 13 -18.63 27.77 -3.51
N CYS A 14 -19.33 26.96 -2.73
CA CYS A 14 -18.64 25.88 -2.03
C CYS A 14 -18.41 24.75 -3.03
N ALA A 15 -17.38 24.89 -3.86
CA ALA A 15 -16.85 23.79 -4.62
C ALA A 15 -16.43 22.71 -3.63
N TYR A 16 -17.00 21.54 -3.76
CA TYR A 16 -16.56 20.29 -3.12
C TYR A 16 -15.13 20.00 -3.59
N TYR A 17 -14.17 20.57 -2.88
CA TYR A 17 -12.78 20.15 -2.99
C TYR A 17 -12.61 18.91 -2.10
N SER A 18 -12.91 17.77 -2.66
CA SER A 18 -12.57 16.49 -2.05
C SER A 18 -11.06 16.30 -2.17
N PHE A 19 -10.34 16.61 -1.10
CA PHE A 19 -8.89 16.39 -0.96
C PHE A 19 -8.62 14.94 -0.54
N THR A 20 -9.19 13.97 -1.22
CA THR A 20 -8.71 12.59 -1.18
C THR A 20 -7.98 12.34 -2.48
N GLY A 21 -6.64 12.41 -2.43
CA GLY A 21 -5.77 12.18 -3.58
C GLY A 21 -5.76 10.74 -4.12
N ALA A 22 -6.72 9.93 -3.74
CA ALA A 22 -6.93 8.59 -4.23
C ALA A 22 -7.90 8.62 -5.42
N ALA A 23 -7.36 8.61 -6.63
CA ALA A 23 -8.15 8.56 -7.86
C ALA A 23 -8.52 7.11 -8.21
N ILE A 24 -9.53 6.55 -7.53
CA ILE A 24 -10.11 5.27 -7.93
C ILE A 24 -11.23 5.52 -8.95
N PRO A 25 -11.26 4.80 -10.09
CA PRO A 25 -12.33 4.92 -11.06
C PRO A 25 -13.71 4.82 -10.43
N SER A 26 -14.62 5.73 -10.79
CA SER A 26 -15.90 5.90 -10.09
C SER A 26 -16.86 4.71 -10.20
N HIS A 27 -16.66 3.83 -11.17
CA HIS A 27 -17.46 2.63 -11.38
C HIS A 27 -17.05 1.47 -10.45
N LEU A 28 -15.83 1.48 -9.90
CA LEU A 28 -15.39 0.47 -8.93
C LEU A 28 -16.00 0.74 -7.56
N GLN A 29 -16.76 -0.22 -7.04
CA GLN A 29 -17.41 -0.17 -5.72
C GLN A 29 -16.82 -1.20 -4.75
N THR A 30 -16.37 -2.33 -5.28
CA THR A 30 -15.86 -3.46 -4.52
C THR A 30 -14.43 -3.81 -4.93
N ILE A 31 -13.68 -4.37 -3.99
CA ILE A 31 -12.33 -4.88 -4.23
C ILE A 31 -12.15 -6.23 -3.54
N ALA A 32 -11.59 -7.19 -4.28
CA ALA A 32 -11.07 -8.42 -3.69
C ALA A 32 -9.57 -8.30 -3.51
N ILE A 33 -9.09 -8.72 -2.34
CA ILE A 33 -7.68 -8.82 -1.97
C ILE A 33 -7.47 -10.24 -1.43
N PRO A 34 -7.16 -11.21 -2.30
CA PRO A 34 -6.83 -12.56 -1.87
C PRO A 34 -5.63 -12.59 -0.93
N LEU A 35 -5.48 -13.68 -0.18
CA LEU A 35 -4.28 -13.89 0.64
C LEU A 35 -3.04 -13.74 -0.24
N VAL A 36 -2.10 -12.91 0.18
CA VAL A 36 -0.82 -12.69 -0.49
C VAL A 36 -0.09 -14.02 -0.63
N GLU A 37 0.41 -14.31 -1.82
CA GLU A 37 1.22 -15.51 -2.05
C GLU A 37 2.65 -15.25 -1.58
N ASP A 38 3.16 -16.04 -0.62
CA ASP A 38 4.56 -15.94 -0.22
C ASP A 38 5.41 -17.03 -0.90
N ARG A 39 6.31 -16.59 -1.79
CA ARG A 39 7.33 -17.42 -2.46
C ARG A 39 8.74 -17.10 -1.96
N SER A 40 8.86 -16.27 -0.95
CA SER A 40 10.16 -15.92 -0.38
C SER A 40 10.72 -17.03 0.49
N ASN A 41 12.03 -16.96 0.76
CA ASN A 41 12.69 -17.83 1.73
C ASN A 41 12.77 -17.15 3.10
N SER A 42 11.72 -16.43 3.51
CA SER A 42 11.67 -15.77 4.81
C SER A 42 11.69 -16.78 5.96
N PRO A 43 12.37 -16.48 7.09
CA PRO A 43 12.25 -17.28 8.30
C PRO A 43 10.90 -17.10 9.01
N PHE A 44 10.09 -16.12 8.61
CA PHE A 44 8.78 -15.79 9.19
C PHE A 44 7.65 -16.37 8.33
N THR A 45 6.72 -17.08 8.95
CA THR A 45 5.65 -17.81 8.25
C THR A 45 4.34 -17.04 8.07
N ASN A 46 4.30 -15.78 8.50
CA ASN A 46 3.06 -14.99 8.55
C ASN A 46 3.17 -13.65 7.80
N LEU A 47 4.15 -13.48 6.91
CA LEU A 47 4.32 -12.23 6.14
C LEU A 47 3.17 -12.03 5.15
N ASP A 48 2.68 -13.11 4.56
CA ASP A 48 1.54 -13.15 3.65
C ASP A 48 0.26 -12.60 4.31
N GLN A 49 -0.07 -13.11 5.49
CA GLN A 49 -1.23 -12.66 6.25
C GLN A 49 -1.08 -11.20 6.69
N GLN A 50 0.09 -10.82 7.22
CA GLN A 50 0.34 -9.45 7.66
C GLN A 50 0.23 -8.44 6.52
N LEU A 51 0.81 -8.75 5.35
CA LEU A 51 0.69 -7.85 4.20
C LEU A 51 -0.74 -7.77 3.68
N THR A 52 -1.46 -8.90 3.65
CA THR A 52 -2.88 -8.92 3.27
C THR A 52 -3.71 -8.01 4.16
N GLU A 53 -3.56 -8.10 5.48
CA GLU A 53 -4.28 -7.27 6.45
C GLU A 53 -3.96 -5.78 6.27
N LEU A 54 -2.69 -5.43 6.05
CA LEU A 54 -2.26 -4.06 5.79
C LEU A 54 -2.88 -3.50 4.50
N LEU A 55 -2.92 -4.28 3.43
CA LEU A 55 -3.54 -3.88 2.16
C LEU A 55 -5.04 -3.67 2.32
N ILE A 56 -5.74 -4.60 2.99
CA ILE A 56 -7.17 -4.45 3.28
C ILE A 56 -7.42 -3.17 4.08
N GLU A 57 -6.62 -2.92 5.13
CA GLU A 57 -6.74 -1.71 5.93
C GLU A 57 -6.59 -0.44 5.07
N ARG A 58 -5.61 -0.37 4.17
CA ARG A 58 -5.40 0.78 3.29
C ARG A 58 -6.54 0.97 2.30
N PHE A 59 -6.90 -0.07 1.56
CA PHE A 59 -7.90 0.05 0.50
C PHE A 59 -9.32 0.25 1.03
N VAL A 60 -9.70 -0.41 2.12
CA VAL A 60 -11.06 -0.29 2.69
C VAL A 60 -11.22 0.97 3.53
N ASN A 61 -10.23 1.33 4.37
CA ASN A 61 -10.38 2.46 5.28
C ASN A 61 -10.07 3.82 4.65
N GLN A 62 -9.26 3.85 3.58
CA GLN A 62 -8.83 5.10 2.95
C GLN A 62 -9.50 5.38 1.61
N THR A 63 -10.39 4.49 1.15
CA THR A 63 -11.14 4.67 -0.08
C THR A 63 -12.63 4.43 0.15
N ARG A 64 -13.42 4.50 -0.92
CA ARG A 64 -14.85 4.13 -0.89
C ARG A 64 -15.11 2.66 -1.21
N LEU A 65 -14.06 1.88 -1.52
CA LEU A 65 -14.20 0.48 -1.87
C LEU A 65 -14.61 -0.35 -0.66
N THR A 66 -15.50 -1.31 -0.89
CA THR A 66 -15.88 -2.32 0.10
C THR A 66 -15.20 -3.64 -0.23
N LEU A 67 -14.77 -4.39 0.81
CA LEU A 67 -14.13 -5.68 0.60
C LEU A 67 -15.15 -6.69 0.10
N GLU A 68 -14.85 -7.34 -1.02
CA GLU A 68 -15.59 -8.48 -1.56
C GLU A 68 -14.75 -9.75 -1.36
N PRO A 69 -15.24 -10.74 -0.60
CA PRO A 69 -14.49 -11.97 -0.35
C PRO A 69 -14.34 -12.86 -1.61
N ASP A 70 -15.27 -12.77 -2.54
CA ASP A 70 -15.21 -13.55 -3.78
C ASP A 70 -14.46 -12.76 -4.87
N PRO A 71 -13.26 -13.22 -5.29
CA PRO A 71 -12.50 -12.54 -6.32
C PRO A 71 -13.22 -12.42 -7.68
N GLU A 72 -14.14 -13.36 -7.99
CA GLU A 72 -14.87 -13.35 -9.27
C GLU A 72 -16.06 -12.37 -9.23
N ALA A 73 -16.55 -12.01 -8.04
CA ALA A 73 -17.66 -11.08 -7.86
C ALA A 73 -17.25 -9.62 -7.66
N ALA A 74 -15.97 -9.36 -7.42
CA ALA A 74 -15.45 -8.02 -7.16
C ALA A 74 -15.31 -7.18 -8.44
N ASP A 75 -15.55 -5.87 -8.34
CA ASP A 75 -15.30 -4.94 -9.44
C ASP A 75 -13.80 -4.78 -9.73
N ALA A 76 -12.97 -4.88 -8.68
CA ALA A 76 -11.53 -4.79 -8.77
C ALA A 76 -10.84 -5.95 -8.03
N LEU A 77 -9.70 -6.39 -8.56
CA LEU A 77 -8.88 -7.46 -8.00
C LEU A 77 -7.46 -6.95 -7.77
N LEU A 78 -6.98 -7.08 -6.53
CA LEU A 78 -5.59 -6.78 -6.16
C LEU A 78 -4.87 -8.08 -5.79
N GLU A 79 -4.01 -8.55 -6.66
CA GLU A 79 -3.16 -9.72 -6.44
C GLU A 79 -1.76 -9.27 -6.07
N VAL A 80 -1.22 -9.82 -4.97
CA VAL A 80 0.12 -9.52 -4.49
C VAL A 80 0.86 -10.80 -4.18
N ARG A 81 2.14 -10.83 -4.53
CA ARG A 81 3.04 -11.96 -4.25
C ARG A 81 4.35 -11.44 -3.69
N ILE A 82 4.79 -12.03 -2.58
CA ILE A 82 6.14 -11.80 -2.04
C ILE A 82 7.11 -12.70 -2.81
N ASP A 83 8.01 -12.07 -3.56
CA ASP A 83 8.97 -12.78 -4.41
C ASP A 83 10.28 -13.06 -3.69
N ARG A 84 10.72 -12.15 -2.81
CA ARG A 84 12.02 -12.22 -2.15
C ARG A 84 12.01 -11.58 -0.78
N TYR A 85 12.71 -12.21 0.12
CA TYR A 85 13.13 -11.70 1.42
C TYR A 85 14.65 -11.80 1.53
N THR A 86 15.34 -10.76 1.96
CA THR A 86 16.77 -10.79 2.28
C THR A 86 17.05 -10.07 3.59
N ASN A 87 18.00 -10.60 4.37
CA ASN A 87 18.57 -9.97 5.56
C ASN A 87 20.08 -9.98 5.40
N GLU A 88 20.67 -8.82 5.13
CA GLU A 88 22.08 -8.70 4.78
C GLU A 88 22.78 -7.65 5.66
N PRO A 89 24.03 -7.91 6.10
CA PRO A 89 24.82 -6.92 6.79
C PRO A 89 25.07 -5.69 5.89
N THR A 90 24.81 -4.50 6.43
CA THR A 90 25.23 -3.27 5.78
C THR A 90 26.64 -2.94 6.25
N ALA A 91 27.62 -2.97 5.34
CA ALA A 91 29.00 -2.62 5.64
C ALA A 91 29.12 -1.14 5.97
N VAL A 92 29.30 -0.81 7.25
CA VAL A 92 29.67 0.52 7.70
C VAL A 92 31.17 0.51 8.02
N GLY A 93 31.98 1.06 7.12
CA GLY A 93 33.43 1.03 7.25
C GLY A 93 33.96 1.78 8.48
N GLY A 94 34.79 1.11 9.29
CA GLY A 94 35.55 1.64 10.43
C GLY A 94 35.38 0.87 11.72
N ALA A 95 36.43 0.78 12.50
CA ALA A 95 36.63 -0.13 13.64
C ALA A 95 35.74 0.09 14.89
N GLU A 96 34.76 0.98 14.88
CA GLU A 96 33.87 1.32 16.00
C GLU A 96 32.43 1.55 15.58
N ARG A 97 31.93 0.88 14.54
CA ARG A 97 30.54 1.08 14.10
C ARG A 97 29.68 -0.12 14.41
N ALA A 98 28.50 0.17 14.96
CA ALA A 98 27.44 -0.80 15.15
C ALA A 98 27.19 -1.54 13.85
N GLU A 99 27.25 -2.88 13.88
CA GLU A 99 26.85 -3.73 12.79
C GLU A 99 25.35 -3.51 12.58
N ARG A 100 24.95 -3.17 11.37
CA ARG A 100 23.55 -3.07 10.99
C ARG A 100 23.22 -4.11 9.96
N ASN A 101 22.06 -4.69 10.10
CA ASN A 101 21.48 -5.54 9.09
C ASN A 101 20.33 -4.81 8.40
N ARG A 102 20.18 -5.09 7.10
CA ARG A 102 19.10 -4.57 6.28
C ARG A 102 18.18 -5.72 5.89
N VAL A 103 16.91 -5.58 6.25
CA VAL A 103 15.83 -6.43 5.74
C VAL A 103 15.26 -5.78 4.50
N THR A 104 15.23 -6.52 3.39
CA THR A 104 14.61 -6.07 2.13
C THR A 104 13.55 -7.07 1.72
N ILE A 105 12.34 -6.59 1.39
CA ILE A 105 11.26 -7.41 0.85
C ILE A 105 10.88 -6.87 -0.52
N THR A 106 10.74 -7.78 -1.49
CA THR A 106 10.30 -7.45 -2.85
C THR A 106 9.01 -8.19 -3.14
N VAL A 107 8.03 -7.46 -3.68
CA VAL A 107 6.72 -7.99 -4.05
C VAL A 107 6.40 -7.67 -5.50
N THR A 108 5.61 -8.51 -6.15
CA THR A 108 4.96 -8.23 -7.44
C THR A 108 3.49 -8.00 -7.19
N VAL A 109 2.95 -6.94 -7.78
CA VAL A 109 1.58 -6.49 -7.63
C VAL A 109 0.90 -6.43 -8.98
N ARG A 110 -0.34 -6.92 -9.03
CA ARG A 110 -1.25 -6.80 -10.17
C ARG A 110 -2.61 -6.30 -9.68
N TYR A 111 -3.03 -5.14 -10.16
CA TYR A 111 -4.32 -4.53 -9.85
C TYR A 111 -5.14 -4.42 -11.13
N VAL A 112 -6.34 -4.98 -11.12
CA VAL A 112 -7.19 -5.13 -12.30
C VAL A 112 -8.57 -4.55 -12.04
N ASP A 113 -9.06 -3.78 -12.99
CA ASP A 113 -10.47 -3.42 -13.14
C ASP A 113 -11.17 -4.56 -13.88
N GLN A 114 -11.96 -5.35 -13.17
CA GLN A 114 -12.67 -6.50 -13.74
C GLN A 114 -13.93 -6.10 -14.52
N VAL A 115 -14.46 -4.91 -14.26
CA VAL A 115 -15.63 -4.38 -14.98
C VAL A 115 -15.28 -4.06 -16.44
N ASN A 116 -14.09 -3.49 -16.66
CA ASN A 116 -13.61 -3.08 -17.98
C ASN A 116 -12.53 -4.02 -18.55
N ASP A 117 -12.16 -5.08 -17.83
CA ASP A 117 -11.06 -5.99 -18.18
C ASP A 117 -9.73 -5.24 -18.45
N GLN A 118 -9.39 -4.32 -17.54
CA GLN A 118 -8.22 -3.45 -17.68
C GLN A 118 -7.23 -3.64 -16.53
N VAL A 119 -5.96 -3.87 -16.86
CA VAL A 119 -4.87 -3.84 -15.87
C VAL A 119 -4.56 -2.39 -15.51
N LEU A 120 -4.83 -2.02 -14.26
CA LEU A 120 -4.60 -0.67 -13.74
C LEU A 120 -3.16 -0.50 -13.24
N LEU A 121 -2.58 -1.55 -12.65
CA LEU A 121 -1.21 -1.55 -12.16
C LEU A 121 -0.61 -2.95 -12.29
N GLU A 122 0.59 -3.05 -12.84
CA GLU A 122 1.36 -4.30 -12.84
C GLU A 122 2.84 -3.97 -12.74
N ARG A 123 3.42 -4.17 -11.55
CA ARG A 123 4.84 -3.91 -11.32
C ARG A 123 5.35 -4.51 -10.01
N SER A 124 6.67 -4.55 -9.86
CA SER A 124 7.32 -4.91 -8.61
C SER A 124 7.60 -3.69 -7.74
N PHE A 125 7.48 -3.89 -6.42
CA PHE A 125 7.87 -2.94 -5.37
C PHE A 125 8.92 -3.58 -4.49
N SER A 126 9.80 -2.75 -3.94
CA SER A 126 10.83 -3.20 -3.01
C SER A 126 11.01 -2.14 -1.94
N ALA A 127 10.95 -2.53 -0.68
CA ALA A 127 11.24 -1.67 0.46
C ALA A 127 12.25 -2.33 1.38
N PHE A 128 12.93 -1.53 2.17
CA PHE A 128 13.89 -2.00 3.16
C PHE A 128 13.88 -1.16 4.42
N GLU A 129 14.33 -1.78 5.51
CA GLU A 129 14.62 -1.14 6.79
C GLU A 129 15.86 -1.77 7.43
N GLU A 130 16.48 -1.05 8.36
CA GLU A 130 17.71 -1.49 9.03
C GLU A 130 17.50 -1.64 10.54
N TYR A 131 18.18 -2.62 11.13
CA TYR A 131 18.17 -2.86 12.57
C TYR A 131 19.56 -3.22 13.08
N ASP A 132 19.75 -3.15 14.41
CA ASP A 132 20.95 -3.59 15.10
C ASP A 132 20.79 -5.07 15.51
N PRO A 133 21.45 -6.03 14.83
CA PRO A 133 21.29 -7.45 15.14
C PRO A 133 21.86 -7.84 16.50
N VAL A 134 22.86 -7.10 17.02
CA VAL A 134 23.48 -7.36 18.31
C VAL A 134 22.57 -6.93 19.45
N ALA A 135 21.95 -5.74 19.33
CA ALA A 135 21.09 -5.21 20.38
C ALA A 135 19.67 -5.80 20.34
N GLN A 136 19.15 -6.15 19.18
CA GLN A 136 17.74 -6.47 18.98
C GLN A 136 17.49 -7.97 18.63
N GLY A 137 18.49 -8.67 18.10
CA GLY A 137 18.39 -10.09 17.76
C GLY A 137 17.25 -10.40 16.78
N LEU A 138 16.68 -11.59 16.89
CA LEU A 138 15.59 -12.08 16.03
C LEU A 138 14.31 -11.24 16.16
N ALA A 139 14.01 -10.74 17.34
CA ALA A 139 12.85 -9.87 17.57
C ALA A 139 12.96 -8.55 16.80
N GLY A 140 14.18 -8.01 16.70
CA GLY A 140 14.45 -6.82 15.88
C GLY A 140 14.29 -7.08 14.41
N GLU A 141 14.72 -8.25 13.92
CA GLU A 141 14.50 -8.64 12.53
C GLU A 141 13.00 -8.76 12.20
N GLU A 142 12.22 -9.41 13.06
CA GLU A 142 10.77 -9.55 12.88
C GLU A 142 10.05 -8.19 12.86
N GLU A 143 10.36 -7.30 13.80
CA GLU A 143 9.78 -5.95 13.83
C GLU A 143 10.18 -5.12 12.59
N THR A 144 11.43 -5.27 12.16
CA THR A 144 11.93 -4.63 10.94
C THR A 144 11.19 -5.14 9.70
N ALA A 145 10.96 -6.45 9.61
CA ALA A 145 10.15 -7.01 8.52
C ALA A 145 8.72 -6.43 8.51
N ARG A 146 8.09 -6.25 9.67
CA ARG A 146 6.77 -5.60 9.78
C ARG A 146 6.78 -4.15 9.31
N LEU A 147 7.84 -3.40 9.62
CA LEU A 147 8.01 -2.03 9.12
C LEU A 147 8.12 -2.00 7.60
N VAL A 148 8.91 -2.90 7.02
CA VAL A 148 9.03 -3.04 5.56
C VAL A 148 7.69 -3.36 4.92
N LEU A 149 6.88 -4.27 5.49
CA LEU A 149 5.55 -4.58 4.97
C LEU A 149 4.61 -3.37 5.01
N ARG A 150 4.67 -2.54 6.07
CA ARG A 150 3.89 -1.29 6.15
C ARG A 150 4.28 -0.32 5.04
N ASN A 151 5.58 -0.12 4.80
CA ASN A 151 6.07 0.73 3.72
C ASN A 151 5.62 0.21 2.35
N LEU A 152 5.71 -1.10 2.12
CA LEU A 152 5.22 -1.73 0.89
C LEU A 152 3.71 -1.51 0.69
N ALA A 153 2.90 -1.69 1.74
CA ALA A 153 1.46 -1.47 1.65
C ALA A 153 1.13 -0.01 1.31
N ASP A 154 1.87 0.95 1.87
CA ASP A 154 1.73 2.39 1.56
C ASP A 154 2.15 2.71 0.13
N ASP A 155 3.26 2.14 -0.35
CA ASP A 155 3.75 2.32 -1.71
C ASP A 155 2.78 1.73 -2.75
N ILE A 156 2.28 0.51 -2.49
CA ILE A 156 1.29 -0.16 -3.34
C ILE A 156 0.01 0.66 -3.40
N PHE A 157 -0.52 1.08 -2.24
CA PHE A 157 -1.72 1.90 -2.15
C PHE A 157 -1.56 3.22 -2.91
N THR A 158 -0.45 3.92 -2.70
CA THR A 158 -0.14 5.17 -3.38
C THR A 158 -0.07 4.97 -4.90
N ALA A 159 0.61 3.91 -5.36
CA ALA A 159 0.70 3.62 -6.79
C ALA A 159 -0.64 3.22 -7.41
N ALA A 160 -1.46 2.45 -6.68
CA ALA A 160 -2.78 2.02 -7.14
C ALA A 160 -3.83 3.15 -7.16
N THR A 161 -3.61 4.22 -6.40
CA THR A 161 -4.55 5.35 -6.25
C THR A 161 -4.03 6.66 -6.82
N SER A 162 -2.74 6.73 -7.19
CA SER A 162 -2.19 7.90 -7.87
C SER A 162 -2.52 7.85 -9.37
N ASN A 163 -2.92 8.96 -9.86
CA ASN A 163 -3.42 9.25 -11.20
C ASN A 163 -2.82 8.43 -12.34
N TRP A 164 -3.73 7.87 -13.07
CA TRP A 164 -3.64 7.26 -14.37
C TRP A 164 -3.55 8.28 -15.50
#